data_0d3ca0030f9129db3a8831d6f6c79bbf
#
_entry.id   0d3ca0030f9129db3a8831d6f6c79bbf
#
_cell.length_a   1.000
_cell.length_b   1.000
_cell.length_c   1.000
_cell.angle_alpha   90.00
_cell.angle_beta   90.00
_cell.angle_gamma   90.00
#
_symmetry.space_group_name_H-M   'P 1'
#
loop_
_entity.id
_entity.type
_entity.pdbx_description
1 polymer ?
#
loop_
_entity_poly.entity_id
_entity_poly.type
_entity_poly.pdbx_seq_one_letter_code
_entity_poly.pdbx_strand_id
1 'polypeptide(L)'
;MYSKRIFSAFLFLFTITILFSQNLEQKTDSIIKTEFGDINGPGGVFMITKDGKPVYKKAFGKSNLELNTDLNPESVFQLGSITKQFTAIAILILEEQGKLKVTDPVSKYVPDYPSGDKITIHHLLTHTSGIKDFTKMKSLQDIAQKEMTPKMMVDFFKNEPIDFAPGEKFEYNNAGYVLLGYIIELTSGVTYENFIQKNIFDKAGMTNSYYASDRKVIKNRAYGYHQKGNVYVNKSIISFSVPFSSGSLMSTTADMLKWQKALNQNLLLKPENIQKSFRKYKLNSGQEFTYGYGWHIKEIIGQPTREHGGSIFGFKTMGIYFPKQDIYILGLSNCDCNSPTKVTSDIAALAIKTLGSQK
;
A
#
# COMPACT_ATOMS: atom_id res chain seq x y z
N MET A 1 -8.20 -31.42 46.71
CA MET A 1 -8.87 -31.93 45.49
C MET A 1 -9.07 -30.83 44.40
N TYR A 2 -9.02 -29.54 44.73
CA TYR A 2 -9.22 -28.41 43.80
C TYR A 2 -8.02 -28.11 42.87
N SER A 3 -6.77 -28.39 43.28
CA SER A 3 -5.54 -28.03 42.52
C SER A 3 -5.34 -28.86 41.24
N LYS A 4 -5.76 -30.15 41.21
CA LYS A 4 -5.62 -31.01 40.04
C LYS A 4 -6.60 -30.69 38.90
N ARG A 5 -7.77 -30.12 39.19
CA ARG A 5 -8.78 -29.73 38.17
C ARG A 5 -8.39 -28.44 37.42
N ILE A 6 -7.74 -27.49 38.11
CA ILE A 6 -7.27 -26.25 37.52
C ILE A 6 -6.11 -26.51 36.54
N PHE A 7 -5.18 -27.41 36.88
CA PHE A 7 -4.06 -27.78 36.04
C PHE A 7 -4.50 -28.53 34.77
N SER A 8 -5.53 -29.36 34.85
CA SER A 8 -6.08 -30.11 33.68
C SER A 8 -6.82 -29.18 32.71
N ALA A 9 -7.55 -28.18 33.22
CA ALA A 9 -8.24 -27.19 32.39
C ALA A 9 -7.26 -26.26 31.65
N PHE A 10 -6.16 -25.87 32.31
CA PHE A 10 -5.10 -25.07 31.67
C PHE A 10 -4.35 -25.84 30.57
N LEU A 11 -4.08 -27.14 30.78
CA LEU A 11 -3.44 -27.98 29.78
C LEU A 11 -4.34 -28.23 28.56
N PHE A 12 -5.65 -28.36 28.78
CA PHE A 12 -6.64 -28.57 27.71
C PHE A 12 -6.86 -27.31 26.87
N LEU A 13 -6.89 -26.13 27.48
CA LEU A 13 -6.93 -24.84 26.76
C LEU A 13 -5.66 -24.61 25.93
N PHE A 14 -4.49 -25.00 26.46
CA PHE A 14 -3.21 -24.83 25.75
C PHE A 14 -3.09 -25.76 24.53
N THR A 15 -3.59 -27.00 24.62
CA THR A 15 -3.62 -27.95 23.49
C THR A 15 -4.60 -27.54 22.41
N ILE A 16 -5.76 -26.96 22.72
CA ILE A 16 -6.72 -26.45 21.73
C ILE A 16 -6.14 -25.25 20.95
N THR A 17 -5.47 -24.32 21.63
CA THR A 17 -4.84 -23.18 20.95
C THR A 17 -3.72 -23.58 20.02
N ILE A 18 -2.92 -24.59 20.35
CA ILE A 18 -1.87 -25.14 19.49
C ILE A 18 -2.45 -25.79 18.24
N LEU A 19 -3.50 -26.60 18.37
CA LEU A 19 -4.18 -27.26 17.25
C LEU A 19 -4.84 -26.27 16.28
N PHE A 20 -5.44 -25.18 16.80
CA PHE A 20 -6.01 -24.11 15.97
C PHE A 20 -4.94 -23.33 15.21
N SER A 21 -3.83 -23.01 15.85
CA SER A 21 -2.71 -22.31 15.23
C SER A 21 -2.07 -23.14 14.11
N GLN A 22 -1.83 -24.42 14.34
CA GLN A 22 -1.29 -25.34 13.32
C GLN A 22 -2.23 -25.49 12.12
N ASN A 23 -3.54 -25.52 12.31
CA ASN A 23 -4.52 -25.60 11.25
C ASN A 23 -4.55 -24.32 10.39
N LEU A 24 -4.49 -23.12 11.01
CA LEU A 24 -4.42 -21.85 10.28
C LEU A 24 -3.13 -21.77 9.45
N GLU A 25 -1.99 -22.12 10.04
CA GLU A 25 -0.70 -22.10 9.39
C GLU A 25 -0.66 -23.01 8.16
N GLN A 26 -1.04 -24.29 8.32
CA GLN A 26 -1.04 -25.28 7.23
C GLN A 26 -1.97 -24.86 6.07
N LYS A 27 -3.16 -24.36 6.38
CA LYS A 27 -4.10 -23.88 5.36
C LYS A 27 -3.57 -22.64 4.64
N THR A 28 -2.93 -21.72 5.38
CA THR A 28 -2.32 -20.52 4.81
C THR A 28 -1.16 -20.90 3.88
N ASP A 29 -0.27 -21.81 4.31
CA ASP A 29 0.81 -22.34 3.48
C ASP A 29 0.28 -22.99 2.20
N SER A 30 -0.81 -23.75 2.29
CA SER A 30 -1.45 -24.38 1.12
C SER A 30 -1.98 -23.34 0.13
N ILE A 31 -2.65 -22.28 0.62
CA ILE A 31 -3.14 -21.18 -0.24
C ILE A 31 -1.96 -20.48 -0.91
N ILE A 32 -0.89 -20.15 -0.16
CA ILE A 32 0.27 -19.45 -0.71
C ILE A 32 0.95 -20.29 -1.80
N LYS A 33 1.11 -21.57 -1.58
CA LYS A 33 1.77 -22.49 -2.53
C LYS A 33 1.05 -22.65 -3.86
N THR A 34 -0.22 -22.25 -3.98
CA THR A 34 -0.93 -22.24 -5.28
C THR A 34 -0.31 -21.29 -6.29
N GLU A 35 0.31 -20.20 -5.82
CA GLU A 35 0.93 -19.17 -6.67
C GLU A 35 2.45 -19.03 -6.42
N PHE A 36 2.91 -19.41 -5.22
CA PHE A 36 4.29 -19.24 -4.74
C PHE A 36 4.94 -20.59 -4.37
N GLY A 37 4.60 -21.65 -5.10
CA GLY A 37 5.11 -23.00 -4.85
C GLY A 37 6.50 -23.25 -5.41
N ASP A 38 6.97 -22.46 -6.38
CA ASP A 38 8.32 -22.56 -6.93
C ASP A 38 9.35 -21.97 -5.96
N ILE A 39 10.03 -22.83 -5.22
CA ILE A 39 11.05 -22.42 -4.24
C ILE A 39 12.31 -21.82 -4.89
N ASN A 40 12.54 -22.06 -6.17
CA ASN A 40 13.68 -21.55 -6.95
C ASN A 40 13.32 -20.30 -7.75
N GLY A 41 12.03 -19.96 -7.83
CA GLY A 41 11.53 -18.73 -8.47
C GLY A 41 11.49 -17.53 -7.52
N PRO A 42 11.15 -16.34 -8.07
CA PRO A 42 10.84 -15.19 -7.23
C PRO A 42 9.60 -15.50 -6.38
N GLY A 43 9.48 -14.84 -5.24
CA GLY A 43 8.47 -15.24 -4.28
C GLY A 43 7.77 -14.08 -3.57
N GLY A 44 7.50 -14.29 -2.28
CA GLY A 44 6.84 -13.27 -1.47
C GLY A 44 6.94 -13.50 0.02
N VAL A 45 6.60 -12.47 0.78
CA VAL A 45 6.45 -12.53 2.24
C VAL A 45 4.99 -12.25 2.58
N PHE A 46 4.39 -13.15 3.36
CA PHE A 46 3.00 -13.07 3.78
C PHE A 46 2.89 -12.97 5.29
N MET A 47 1.95 -12.15 5.76
CA MET A 47 1.70 -11.92 7.17
C MET A 47 0.20 -11.87 7.45
N ILE A 48 -0.22 -12.51 8.55
CA ILE A 48 -1.54 -12.34 9.16
C ILE A 48 -1.30 -11.82 10.57
N THR A 49 -2.06 -10.79 10.96
CA THR A 49 -2.04 -10.29 12.33
C THR A 49 -3.43 -10.33 12.94
N LYS A 50 -3.49 -10.47 14.25
CA LYS A 50 -4.69 -10.33 15.07
C LYS A 50 -4.36 -9.47 16.28
N ASP A 51 -5.20 -8.46 16.56
CA ASP A 51 -5.02 -7.52 17.67
C ASP A 51 -3.61 -6.90 17.69
N GLY A 52 -3.14 -6.51 16.48
CA GLY A 52 -1.84 -5.90 16.26
C GLY A 52 -0.64 -6.83 16.49
N LYS A 53 -0.81 -8.16 16.60
CA LYS A 53 0.28 -9.14 16.76
C LYS A 53 0.31 -10.10 15.57
N PRO A 54 1.50 -10.45 15.03
CA PRO A 54 1.59 -11.48 14.00
C PRO A 54 1.16 -12.84 14.55
N VAL A 55 0.23 -13.50 13.86
CA VAL A 55 -0.18 -14.90 14.11
C VAL A 55 0.35 -15.82 13.00
N TYR A 56 0.79 -15.24 11.89
CA TYR A 56 1.47 -15.91 10.80
C TYR A 56 2.43 -14.93 10.11
N LYS A 57 3.66 -15.36 9.80
CA LYS A 57 4.62 -14.58 9.00
C LYS A 57 5.63 -15.51 8.38
N LYS A 58 5.62 -15.68 7.05
CA LYS A 58 6.56 -16.54 6.31
C LYS A 58 6.99 -15.93 4.99
N ALA A 59 8.18 -16.33 4.55
CA ALA A 59 8.77 -16.02 3.25
C ALA A 59 8.80 -17.28 2.37
N PHE A 60 8.62 -17.10 1.06
CA PHE A 60 8.62 -18.13 0.03
C PHE A 60 9.44 -17.65 -1.15
N GLY A 61 10.26 -18.54 -1.75
CA GLY A 61 11.05 -18.25 -2.95
C GLY A 61 12.29 -17.39 -2.72
N LYS A 62 12.85 -16.87 -3.80
CA LYS A 62 14.13 -16.17 -3.86
C LYS A 62 13.98 -14.65 -3.83
N SER A 63 14.85 -13.98 -3.09
CA SER A 63 15.01 -12.52 -3.12
C SER A 63 15.85 -12.04 -4.29
N ASN A 64 16.77 -12.89 -4.74
CA ASN A 64 17.63 -12.65 -5.89
C ASN A 64 17.95 -14.00 -6.56
N LEU A 65 17.57 -14.14 -7.84
CA LEU A 65 17.76 -15.37 -8.59
C LEU A 65 19.22 -15.56 -9.01
N GLU A 66 19.91 -14.50 -9.36
CA GLU A 66 21.29 -14.53 -9.82
C GLU A 66 22.25 -14.98 -8.72
N LEU A 67 22.00 -14.51 -7.50
CA LEU A 67 22.79 -14.87 -6.32
C LEU A 67 22.23 -16.09 -5.57
N ASN A 68 21.11 -16.66 -6.02
CA ASN A 68 20.40 -17.76 -5.40
C ASN A 68 20.11 -17.52 -3.90
N THR A 69 19.77 -16.28 -3.52
CA THR A 69 19.48 -15.93 -2.13
C THR A 69 17.99 -16.01 -1.84
N ASP A 70 17.63 -16.57 -0.68
CA ASP A 70 16.24 -16.72 -0.28
C ASP A 70 15.63 -15.40 0.20
N LEU A 71 14.31 -15.26 0.02
CA LEU A 71 13.53 -14.27 0.75
C LEU A 71 13.52 -14.64 2.24
N ASN A 72 13.51 -13.61 3.07
CA ASN A 72 13.33 -13.77 4.52
C ASN A 72 12.23 -12.82 5.00
N PRO A 73 11.68 -13.02 6.21
CA PRO A 73 10.58 -12.19 6.72
C PRO A 73 10.90 -10.70 6.84
N GLU A 74 12.17 -10.31 6.81
CA GLU A 74 12.63 -8.91 6.87
C GLU A 74 12.99 -8.33 5.49
N SER A 75 12.70 -9.07 4.40
CA SER A 75 12.94 -8.59 3.04
C SER A 75 12.17 -7.30 2.75
N VAL A 76 12.82 -6.36 2.06
CA VAL A 76 12.29 -5.04 1.71
C VAL A 76 11.78 -5.07 0.28
N PHE A 77 10.52 -4.72 0.09
CA PHE A 77 9.85 -4.73 -1.21
C PHE A 77 9.43 -3.33 -1.65
N GLN A 78 9.34 -3.10 -2.95
CA GLN A 78 8.63 -1.94 -3.49
C GLN A 78 7.14 -2.12 -3.24
N LEU A 79 6.51 -1.10 -2.66
CA LEU A 79 5.09 -1.15 -2.27
C LEU A 79 4.14 -0.85 -3.45
N GLY A 80 4.66 -0.22 -4.52
CA GLY A 80 3.81 0.27 -5.58
C GLY A 80 2.71 1.18 -5.04
N SER A 81 1.49 1.03 -5.52
CA SER A 81 0.38 1.92 -5.18
C SER A 81 -0.05 1.93 -3.71
N ILE A 82 0.41 1.01 -2.86
CA ILE A 82 0.24 1.18 -1.40
C ILE A 82 0.88 2.49 -0.91
N THR A 83 1.87 3.03 -1.64
CA THR A 83 2.43 4.38 -1.43
C THR A 83 1.35 5.45 -1.29
N LYS A 84 0.23 5.34 -2.01
CA LYS A 84 -0.86 6.31 -1.99
C LYS A 84 -1.48 6.51 -0.61
N GLN A 85 -1.45 5.48 0.23
CA GLN A 85 -1.90 5.58 1.62
C GLN A 85 -1.08 6.62 2.39
N PHE A 86 0.24 6.57 2.22
CA PHE A 86 1.18 7.48 2.87
C PHE A 86 1.04 8.91 2.35
N THR A 87 0.88 9.07 1.03
CA THR A 87 0.65 10.37 0.41
C THR A 87 -0.66 11.00 0.89
N ALA A 88 -1.73 10.22 0.99
CA ALA A 88 -3.02 10.71 1.48
C ALA A 88 -2.93 11.16 2.95
N ILE A 89 -2.28 10.36 3.81
CA ILE A 89 -2.05 10.75 5.21
C ILE A 89 -1.15 11.98 5.32
N ALA A 90 -0.13 12.13 4.46
CA ALA A 90 0.72 13.32 4.41
C ALA A 90 -0.10 14.60 4.09
N ILE A 91 -1.02 14.54 3.15
CA ILE A 91 -1.97 15.63 2.85
C ILE A 91 -2.83 15.96 4.07
N LEU A 92 -3.37 14.94 4.76
CA LEU A 92 -4.19 15.16 5.95
C LEU A 92 -3.37 15.71 7.14
N ILE A 93 -2.09 15.37 7.26
CA ILE A 93 -1.18 15.99 8.24
C ILE A 93 -1.03 17.49 7.94
N LEU A 94 -0.84 17.86 6.68
CA LEU A 94 -0.76 19.28 6.29
C LEU A 94 -2.10 20.02 6.49
N GLU A 95 -3.23 19.35 6.26
CA GLU A 95 -4.56 19.89 6.56
C GLU A 95 -4.74 20.12 8.07
N GLU A 96 -4.36 19.16 8.92
CA GLU A 96 -4.44 19.29 10.38
C GLU A 96 -3.54 20.42 10.92
N GLN A 97 -2.41 20.68 10.24
CA GLN A 97 -1.51 21.81 10.52
C GLN A 97 -2.06 23.17 10.00
N GLY A 98 -3.21 23.19 9.35
CA GLY A 98 -3.80 24.42 8.76
C GLY A 98 -3.08 24.94 7.52
N LYS A 99 -2.17 24.16 6.92
CA LYS A 99 -1.36 24.57 5.76
C LYS A 99 -2.10 24.43 4.43
N LEU A 100 -3.08 23.55 4.37
CA LEU A 100 -3.98 23.35 3.22
C LEU A 100 -5.36 22.89 3.68
N LYS A 101 -6.32 22.86 2.75
CA LYS A 101 -7.62 22.19 2.93
C LYS A 101 -7.83 21.23 1.75
N VAL A 102 -8.44 20.08 1.99
CA VAL A 102 -8.74 19.14 0.88
C VAL A 102 -9.70 19.74 -0.14
N THR A 103 -10.45 20.76 0.23
CA THR A 103 -11.34 21.53 -0.66
C THR A 103 -10.62 22.63 -1.45
N ASP A 104 -9.35 22.92 -1.16
CA ASP A 104 -8.60 23.93 -1.89
C ASP A 104 -8.44 23.52 -3.37
N PRO A 105 -8.55 24.48 -4.30
CA PRO A 105 -8.27 24.24 -5.71
C PRO A 105 -6.76 24.04 -5.93
N VAL A 106 -6.42 23.22 -6.92
CA VAL A 106 -5.02 22.96 -7.31
C VAL A 106 -4.29 24.24 -7.69
N SER A 107 -4.98 25.19 -8.35
CA SER A 107 -4.41 26.48 -8.77
C SER A 107 -3.88 27.33 -7.61
N LYS A 108 -4.31 27.08 -6.38
CA LYS A 108 -3.76 27.73 -5.17
C LYS A 108 -2.29 27.37 -4.95
N TYR A 109 -1.86 26.18 -5.33
CA TYR A 109 -0.50 25.63 -5.12
C TYR A 109 0.30 25.59 -6.42
N VAL A 110 -0.37 25.34 -7.54
CA VAL A 110 0.20 25.27 -8.88
C VAL A 110 -0.62 26.22 -9.78
N PRO A 111 -0.32 27.53 -9.75
CA PRO A 111 -1.16 28.55 -10.40
C PRO A 111 -1.33 28.38 -11.91
N ASP A 112 -0.34 27.79 -12.57
CA ASP A 112 -0.33 27.53 -14.01
C ASP A 112 -0.90 26.15 -14.40
N TYR A 113 -1.55 25.43 -13.45
CA TYR A 113 -2.17 24.15 -13.76
C TYR A 113 -3.49 24.35 -14.53
N PRO A 114 -3.63 23.78 -15.76
CA PRO A 114 -4.85 23.96 -16.55
C PRO A 114 -6.10 23.47 -15.81
N SER A 115 -7.15 24.29 -15.76
CA SER A 115 -8.38 24.02 -15.00
C SER A 115 -8.15 23.76 -13.50
N GLY A 116 -7.03 24.20 -12.96
CA GLY A 116 -6.66 24.00 -11.56
C GLY A 116 -7.62 24.68 -10.57
N ASP A 117 -8.39 25.67 -11.01
CA ASP A 117 -9.47 26.33 -10.27
C ASP A 117 -10.69 25.42 -10.03
N LYS A 118 -10.91 24.41 -10.90
CA LYS A 118 -12.02 23.45 -10.84
C LYS A 118 -11.63 22.12 -10.18
N ILE A 119 -10.34 21.81 -10.16
CA ILE A 119 -9.81 20.58 -9.59
C ILE A 119 -9.38 20.85 -8.15
N THR A 120 -9.93 20.11 -7.19
CA THR A 120 -9.54 20.21 -5.78
C THR A 120 -8.59 19.11 -5.35
N ILE A 121 -7.90 19.30 -4.22
CA ILE A 121 -7.11 18.23 -3.58
C ILE A 121 -7.97 16.99 -3.31
N HIS A 122 -9.25 17.18 -2.91
CA HIS A 122 -10.22 16.09 -2.75
C HIS A 122 -10.38 15.27 -4.04
N HIS A 123 -10.54 15.90 -5.19
CA HIS A 123 -10.67 15.22 -6.47
C HIS A 123 -9.42 14.38 -6.81
N LEU A 124 -8.22 14.85 -6.46
CA LEU A 124 -6.97 14.10 -6.65
C LEU A 124 -6.92 12.88 -5.71
N LEU A 125 -7.24 13.06 -4.42
CA LEU A 125 -7.24 12.01 -3.41
C LEU A 125 -8.24 10.89 -3.74
N THR A 126 -9.37 11.23 -4.35
CA THR A 126 -10.47 10.30 -4.65
C THR A 126 -10.47 9.78 -6.08
N HIS A 127 -9.48 10.12 -6.89
CA HIS A 127 -9.43 9.73 -8.31
C HIS A 127 -10.64 10.20 -9.15
N THR A 128 -11.15 11.38 -8.83
CA THR A 128 -12.30 11.99 -9.53
C THR A 128 -11.95 13.29 -10.24
N SER A 129 -10.65 13.58 -10.43
CA SER A 129 -10.16 14.82 -11.03
C SER A 129 -10.33 14.92 -12.54
N GLY A 130 -10.41 13.79 -13.23
CA GLY A 130 -10.43 13.74 -14.70
C GLY A 130 -9.11 14.06 -15.39
N ILE A 131 -8.03 14.38 -14.67
CA ILE A 131 -6.72 14.65 -15.28
C ILE A 131 -6.17 13.41 -15.99
N LYS A 132 -5.35 13.63 -17.02
CA LYS A 132 -4.74 12.53 -17.78
C LYS A 132 -3.81 11.69 -16.91
N ASP A 133 -3.98 10.37 -16.92
CA ASP A 133 -3.04 9.46 -16.26
C ASP A 133 -1.80 9.28 -17.14
N PHE A 134 -0.65 9.75 -16.66
CA PHE A 134 0.62 9.64 -17.38
C PHE A 134 1.03 8.19 -17.68
N THR A 135 0.56 7.22 -16.89
CA THR A 135 0.89 5.80 -17.11
C THR A 135 0.21 5.22 -18.35
N LYS A 136 -0.79 5.92 -18.91
CA LYS A 136 -1.47 5.57 -20.17
C LYS A 136 -0.86 6.29 -21.40
N MET A 137 0.09 7.20 -21.20
CA MET A 137 0.72 7.96 -22.27
C MET A 137 1.85 7.15 -22.92
N LYS A 138 1.89 7.07 -24.25
CA LYS A 138 2.96 6.40 -24.99
C LYS A 138 4.33 7.05 -24.74
N SER A 139 4.36 8.37 -24.58
CA SER A 139 5.56 9.16 -24.26
C SER A 139 6.17 8.85 -22.88
N LEU A 140 5.51 8.05 -22.04
CA LEU A 140 6.11 7.59 -20.78
C LEU A 140 7.46 6.89 -21.00
N GLN A 141 7.62 6.17 -22.11
CA GLN A 141 8.86 5.49 -22.45
C GLN A 141 10.05 6.46 -22.60
N ASP A 142 9.80 7.70 -23.02
CA ASP A 142 10.82 8.72 -23.25
C ASP A 142 11.43 9.26 -21.95
N ILE A 143 10.71 9.14 -20.83
CA ILE A 143 11.12 9.61 -19.50
C ILE A 143 11.35 8.48 -18.49
N ALA A 144 11.00 7.25 -18.83
CA ALA A 144 10.96 6.13 -17.88
C ALA A 144 12.29 5.93 -17.12
N GLN A 145 13.43 6.16 -17.76
CA GLN A 145 14.76 6.00 -17.16
C GLN A 145 15.42 7.33 -16.75
N LYS A 146 14.75 8.46 -16.98
CA LYS A 146 15.26 9.79 -16.62
C LYS A 146 14.96 10.11 -15.15
N GLU A 147 15.91 10.80 -14.52
CA GLU A 147 15.66 11.40 -13.21
C GLU A 147 14.77 12.63 -13.40
N MET A 148 13.58 12.60 -12.82
CA MET A 148 12.56 13.64 -12.95
C MET A 148 12.39 14.37 -11.61
N THR A 149 12.38 15.70 -11.63
CA THR A 149 11.89 16.44 -10.45
C THR A 149 10.36 16.34 -10.38
N PRO A 150 9.74 16.56 -9.20
CA PRO A 150 8.28 16.56 -9.09
C PRO A 150 7.61 17.56 -10.04
N LYS A 151 8.23 18.73 -10.22
CA LYS A 151 7.74 19.72 -11.19
C LYS A 151 7.81 19.19 -12.63
N MET A 152 8.92 18.58 -13.03
CA MET A 152 9.04 17.98 -14.38
C MET A 152 8.01 16.89 -14.61
N MET A 153 7.72 16.07 -13.59
CA MET A 153 6.66 15.06 -13.68
C MET A 153 5.29 15.71 -13.87
N VAL A 154 4.96 16.78 -13.14
CA VAL A 154 3.71 17.51 -13.32
C VAL A 154 3.66 18.17 -14.69
N ASP A 155 4.73 18.81 -15.15
CA ASP A 155 4.82 19.44 -16.48
C ASP A 155 4.65 18.42 -17.61
N PHE A 156 5.04 17.16 -17.39
CA PHE A 156 4.91 16.08 -18.38
C PHE A 156 3.46 15.76 -18.75
N PHE A 157 2.53 15.88 -17.81
CA PHE A 157 1.12 15.51 -18.05
C PHE A 157 0.12 16.67 -17.91
N LYS A 158 0.50 17.81 -17.32
CA LYS A 158 -0.47 18.86 -16.96
C LYS A 158 -1.23 19.48 -18.15
N ASN A 159 -0.61 19.50 -19.34
CA ASN A 159 -1.19 20.08 -20.54
C ASN A 159 -2.00 19.07 -21.38
N GLU A 160 -2.04 17.80 -20.97
CA GLU A 160 -2.89 16.82 -21.64
C GLU A 160 -4.37 17.14 -21.42
N PRO A 161 -5.24 16.88 -22.40
CA PRO A 161 -6.68 17.05 -22.24
C PRO A 161 -7.21 16.21 -21.06
N ILE A 162 -8.12 16.77 -20.27
CA ILE A 162 -8.82 16.03 -19.23
C ILE A 162 -9.74 14.98 -19.85
N ASP A 163 -9.84 13.81 -19.22
CA ASP A 163 -10.67 12.69 -19.70
C ASP A 163 -12.16 12.88 -19.35
N PHE A 164 -12.48 13.66 -18.29
CA PHE A 164 -13.83 13.99 -17.84
C PHE A 164 -13.82 15.17 -16.86
N ALA A 165 -14.98 15.78 -16.59
CA ALA A 165 -15.06 16.92 -15.66
C ALA A 165 -14.84 16.47 -14.20
N PRO A 166 -14.19 17.32 -13.35
CA PRO A 166 -13.95 17.00 -11.95
C PRO A 166 -15.24 16.61 -11.20
N GLY A 167 -15.22 15.48 -10.49
CA GLY A 167 -16.35 14.92 -9.76
C GLY A 167 -17.38 14.17 -10.61
N GLU A 168 -17.21 14.10 -11.93
CA GLU A 168 -18.16 13.43 -12.84
C GLU A 168 -18.10 11.91 -12.71
N LYS A 169 -16.90 11.33 -12.64
CA LYS A 169 -16.73 9.88 -12.46
C LYS A 169 -15.49 9.53 -11.64
N PHE A 170 -15.47 8.31 -11.15
CA PHE A 170 -14.29 7.69 -10.55
C PHE A 170 -13.46 6.99 -11.63
N GLU A 171 -12.19 7.36 -11.75
CA GLU A 171 -11.22 6.65 -12.56
C GLU A 171 -9.83 6.69 -11.90
N TYR A 172 -9.32 5.52 -11.49
CA TYR A 172 -8.04 5.41 -10.80
C TYR A 172 -6.92 6.09 -11.61
N ASN A 173 -6.14 6.95 -10.94
CA ASN A 173 -5.24 7.89 -11.61
C ASN A 173 -3.95 8.09 -10.82
N ASN A 174 -2.79 7.83 -11.44
CA ASN A 174 -1.49 8.00 -10.83
C ASN A 174 -1.01 9.46 -10.87
N ALA A 175 -1.35 10.20 -11.93
CA ALA A 175 -0.96 11.60 -12.07
C ALA A 175 -1.50 12.47 -10.91
N GLY A 176 -2.72 12.19 -10.45
CA GLY A 176 -3.30 12.87 -9.29
C GLY A 176 -2.44 12.72 -8.04
N TYR A 177 -1.91 11.53 -7.78
CA TYR A 177 -1.06 11.29 -6.63
C TYR A 177 0.36 11.84 -6.80
N VAL A 178 0.90 11.91 -8.03
CA VAL A 178 2.13 12.66 -8.31
C VAL A 178 1.94 14.14 -8.01
N LEU A 179 0.83 14.72 -8.44
CA LEU A 179 0.50 16.13 -8.16
C LEU A 179 0.31 16.38 -6.65
N LEU A 180 -0.30 15.45 -5.91
CA LEU A 180 -0.39 15.53 -4.44
C LEU A 180 1.01 15.57 -3.79
N GLY A 181 1.95 14.75 -4.24
CA GLY A 181 3.33 14.77 -3.74
C GLY A 181 4.03 16.10 -4.02
N TYR A 182 3.82 16.67 -5.19
CA TYR A 182 4.36 17.99 -5.51
C TYR A 182 3.74 19.10 -4.63
N ILE A 183 2.42 19.04 -4.38
CA ILE A 183 1.73 19.95 -3.45
C ILE A 183 2.28 19.78 -2.02
N ILE A 184 2.61 18.56 -1.58
CA ILE A 184 3.26 18.32 -0.28
C ILE A 184 4.60 19.07 -0.21
N GLU A 185 5.44 19.00 -1.24
CA GLU A 185 6.72 19.72 -1.26
C GLU A 185 6.52 21.24 -1.23
N LEU A 186 5.65 21.78 -2.08
CA LEU A 186 5.36 23.22 -2.14
C LEU A 186 4.81 23.75 -0.80
N THR A 187 3.98 22.98 -0.13
CA THR A 187 3.31 23.39 1.11
C THR A 187 4.19 23.23 2.35
N SER A 188 5.03 22.18 2.36
CA SER A 188 5.89 21.87 3.51
C SER A 188 7.26 22.56 3.44
N GLY A 189 7.75 22.91 2.25
CA GLY A 189 9.10 23.44 2.00
C GLY A 189 10.21 22.39 2.08
N VAL A 190 9.87 21.09 2.13
CA VAL A 190 10.85 19.98 2.14
C VAL A 190 10.48 18.95 1.08
N THR A 191 11.44 18.10 0.67
CA THR A 191 11.17 17.03 -0.29
C THR A 191 10.13 16.05 0.24
N TYR A 192 9.38 15.41 -0.65
CA TYR A 192 8.40 14.37 -0.30
C TYR A 192 9.05 13.25 0.52
N GLU A 193 10.24 12.79 0.13
CA GLU A 193 11.03 11.80 0.88
C GLU A 193 11.23 12.24 2.34
N ASN A 194 11.74 13.46 2.56
CA ASN A 194 12.00 13.98 3.90
C ASN A 194 10.71 14.20 4.69
N PHE A 195 9.63 14.61 4.02
CA PHE A 195 8.34 14.77 4.68
C PHE A 195 7.80 13.44 5.19
N ILE A 196 7.78 12.41 4.34
CA ILE A 196 7.33 11.05 4.70
C ILE A 196 8.22 10.47 5.81
N GLN A 197 9.55 10.59 5.67
CA GLN A 197 10.48 10.11 6.68
C GLN A 197 10.15 10.70 8.06
N LYS A 198 10.16 12.03 8.17
CA LYS A 198 10.01 12.73 9.45
C LYS A 198 8.61 12.61 10.05
N ASN A 199 7.56 12.73 9.20
CA ASN A 199 6.19 12.86 9.71
C ASN A 199 5.46 11.53 9.81
N ILE A 200 5.95 10.48 9.15
CA ILE A 200 5.31 9.16 9.14
C ILE A 200 6.26 8.08 9.62
N PHE A 201 7.38 7.82 8.92
CA PHE A 201 8.24 6.68 9.25
C PHE A 201 8.85 6.79 10.64
N ASP A 202 9.44 7.94 10.99
CA ASP A 202 10.05 8.15 12.31
C ASP A 202 9.00 8.05 13.43
N LYS A 203 7.83 8.67 13.24
CA LYS A 203 6.75 8.65 14.24
C LYS A 203 6.14 7.27 14.43
N ALA A 204 5.99 6.49 13.35
CA ALA A 204 5.48 5.13 13.41
C ALA A 204 6.55 4.08 13.76
N GLY A 205 7.82 4.47 13.88
CA GLY A 205 8.95 3.58 14.13
C GLY A 205 9.27 2.65 12.96
N MET A 206 9.00 3.06 11.71
CA MET A 206 9.19 2.29 10.47
C MET A 206 10.64 2.40 9.98
N THR A 207 11.56 1.75 10.69
CA THR A 207 13.02 1.90 10.48
C THR A 207 13.56 1.16 9.24
N ASN A 208 12.76 0.32 8.61
CA ASN A 208 13.09 -0.43 7.38
C ASN A 208 12.18 -0.03 6.22
N SER A 209 11.72 1.22 6.22
CA SER A 209 10.91 1.81 5.16
C SER A 209 11.65 2.97 4.51
N TYR A 210 11.55 3.10 3.20
CA TYR A 210 12.37 4.00 2.42
C TYR A 210 11.59 4.63 1.27
N TYR A 211 11.99 5.81 0.85
CA TYR A 211 11.78 6.24 -0.53
C TYR A 211 12.77 5.45 -1.41
N ALA A 212 12.27 4.81 -2.46
CA ALA A 212 13.07 3.90 -3.27
C ALA A 212 14.25 4.64 -3.96
N SER A 213 15.41 4.01 -3.98
CA SER A 213 16.62 4.57 -4.55
C SER A 213 17.53 3.46 -5.06
N ASP A 214 18.11 3.65 -6.24
CA ASP A 214 19.16 2.78 -6.75
C ASP A 214 20.56 3.17 -6.24
N ARG A 215 20.68 4.33 -5.61
CA ARG A 215 21.96 4.83 -5.04
C ARG A 215 22.18 4.40 -3.59
N LYS A 216 21.08 4.21 -2.82
CA LYS A 216 21.17 3.81 -1.42
C LYS A 216 21.34 2.30 -1.31
N VAL A 217 22.27 1.85 -0.47
CA VAL A 217 22.35 0.45 -0.06
C VAL A 217 21.21 0.18 0.92
N ILE A 218 20.24 -0.61 0.51
CA ILE A 218 19.09 -1.01 1.32
C ILE A 218 19.28 -2.49 1.68
N LYS A 219 19.53 -2.73 2.98
CA LYS A 219 19.72 -4.09 3.50
C LYS A 219 18.46 -4.94 3.27
N ASN A 220 18.62 -6.21 2.94
CA ASN A 220 17.54 -7.16 2.65
C ASN A 220 16.62 -6.76 1.48
N ARG A 221 17.08 -5.91 0.58
CA ARG A 221 16.30 -5.50 -0.61
C ARG A 221 16.03 -6.70 -1.51
N ALA A 222 14.77 -6.98 -1.80
CA ALA A 222 14.39 -7.93 -2.83
C ALA A 222 14.58 -7.35 -4.23
N TYR A 223 15.05 -8.18 -5.19
CA TYR A 223 15.12 -7.83 -6.61
C TYR A 223 13.81 -8.19 -7.30
N GLY A 224 13.41 -7.37 -8.25
CA GLY A 224 12.13 -7.55 -8.95
C GLY A 224 12.29 -8.31 -10.27
N TYR A 225 11.28 -9.12 -10.60
CA TYR A 225 11.30 -9.97 -11.79
C TYR A 225 9.99 -9.89 -12.57
N HIS A 226 10.10 -10.14 -13.88
CA HIS A 226 8.99 -10.45 -14.78
C HIS A 226 9.08 -11.91 -15.20
N GLN A 227 8.00 -12.44 -15.78
CA GLN A 227 8.01 -13.72 -16.45
C GLN A 227 7.66 -13.54 -17.92
N LYS A 228 8.49 -14.09 -18.83
CA LYS A 228 8.24 -14.14 -20.27
C LYS A 228 8.21 -15.60 -20.70
N GLY A 229 7.02 -16.11 -21.03
CA GLY A 229 6.83 -17.56 -21.22
C GLY A 229 7.18 -18.31 -19.94
N ASN A 230 8.13 -19.26 -20.03
CA ASN A 230 8.58 -20.05 -18.89
C ASN A 230 9.89 -19.56 -18.26
N VAL A 231 10.33 -18.32 -18.58
CA VAL A 231 11.62 -17.79 -18.12
C VAL A 231 11.39 -16.54 -17.27
N TYR A 232 12.07 -16.47 -16.14
CA TYR A 232 12.14 -15.23 -15.36
C TYR A 232 13.17 -14.29 -15.99
N VAL A 233 12.83 -13.02 -16.02
CA VAL A 233 13.70 -11.93 -16.50
C VAL A 233 13.71 -10.80 -15.48
N ASN A 234 14.78 -10.04 -15.41
CA ASN A 234 14.89 -8.89 -14.54
C ASN A 234 13.79 -7.85 -14.84
N LYS A 235 13.31 -7.19 -13.83
CA LYS A 235 12.33 -6.11 -13.97
C LYS A 235 12.84 -5.03 -14.93
N SER A 236 11.93 -4.38 -15.62
CA SER A 236 12.24 -3.18 -16.40
C SER A 236 12.86 -2.10 -15.51
N ILE A 237 13.89 -1.43 -16.03
CA ILE A 237 14.52 -0.29 -15.36
C ILE A 237 13.60 0.92 -15.53
N ILE A 238 13.20 1.50 -14.41
CA ILE A 238 12.48 2.77 -14.37
C ILE A 238 13.04 3.60 -13.20
N SER A 239 13.22 4.90 -13.44
CA SER A 239 13.60 5.81 -12.36
C SER A 239 12.48 5.89 -11.32
N PHE A 240 12.82 5.80 -10.04
CA PHE A 240 11.86 5.93 -8.94
C PHE A 240 11.25 7.33 -8.83
N SER A 241 11.86 8.32 -9.47
CA SER A 241 11.30 9.66 -9.58
C SER A 241 10.03 9.71 -10.44
N VAL A 242 9.82 8.75 -11.35
CA VAL A 242 8.65 8.71 -12.25
C VAL A 242 7.37 8.31 -11.49
N PRO A 243 7.30 7.17 -10.78
CA PRO A 243 6.13 6.86 -9.94
C PRO A 243 6.01 7.80 -8.74
N PHE A 244 7.11 8.35 -8.24
CA PHE A 244 7.17 9.34 -7.15
C PHE A 244 6.20 9.00 -6.00
N SER A 245 5.38 9.95 -5.57
CA SER A 245 4.39 9.82 -4.50
C SER A 245 3.18 8.95 -4.82
N SER A 246 3.08 8.46 -6.07
CA SER A 246 2.05 7.46 -6.45
C SER A 246 2.50 6.02 -6.25
N GLY A 247 3.85 5.74 -6.13
CA GLY A 247 4.33 4.36 -6.16
C GLY A 247 5.74 4.08 -5.66
N SER A 248 6.52 5.05 -5.16
CA SER A 248 7.97 4.86 -4.94
C SER A 248 8.40 4.59 -3.50
N LEU A 249 7.51 4.09 -2.63
CA LEU A 249 7.94 3.67 -1.31
C LEU A 249 8.30 2.18 -1.27
N MET A 250 9.23 1.85 -0.37
CA MET A 250 9.63 0.48 -0.04
C MET A 250 9.43 0.21 1.43
N SER A 251 9.09 -1.04 1.78
CA SER A 251 8.92 -1.43 3.18
C SER A 251 9.03 -2.95 3.38
N THR A 252 8.97 -3.35 4.65
CA THR A 252 8.85 -4.75 5.11
C THR A 252 7.45 -5.02 5.64
N THR A 253 7.09 -6.29 5.79
CA THR A 253 5.82 -6.66 6.45
C THR A 253 5.78 -6.18 7.90
N ALA A 254 6.91 -6.16 8.62
CA ALA A 254 7.00 -5.69 9.99
C ALA A 254 6.70 -4.17 10.11
N ASP A 255 7.27 -3.36 9.22
CA ASP A 255 7.02 -1.93 9.23
C ASP A 255 5.60 -1.59 8.75
N MET A 256 5.05 -2.35 7.80
CA MET A 256 3.64 -2.20 7.41
C MET A 256 2.67 -2.54 8.56
N LEU A 257 3.04 -3.44 9.47
CA LEU A 257 2.27 -3.65 10.71
C LEU A 257 2.36 -2.44 11.63
N LYS A 258 3.54 -1.81 11.76
CA LYS A 258 3.69 -0.56 12.53
C LYS A 258 2.86 0.57 11.90
N TRP A 259 2.84 0.66 10.57
CA TRP A 259 1.95 1.56 9.83
C TRP A 259 0.49 1.35 10.21
N GLN A 260 -0.01 0.10 10.13
CA GLN A 260 -1.39 -0.20 10.50
C GLN A 260 -1.70 0.14 11.96
N LYS A 261 -0.78 -0.14 12.89
CA LYS A 261 -0.91 0.25 14.29
C LYS A 261 -0.96 1.77 14.47
N ALA A 262 -0.08 2.51 13.79
CA ALA A 262 -0.05 3.97 13.87
C ALA A 262 -1.39 4.59 13.41
N LEU A 263 -2.02 4.01 12.38
CA LEU A 263 -3.35 4.41 11.93
C LEU A 263 -4.43 4.08 12.99
N ASN A 264 -4.42 2.88 13.54
CA ASN A 264 -5.43 2.43 14.52
C ASN A 264 -5.34 3.18 15.84
N GLN A 265 -4.13 3.57 16.25
CA GLN A 265 -3.86 4.30 17.50
C GLN A 265 -3.95 5.82 17.35
N ASN A 266 -4.29 6.32 16.14
CA ASN A 266 -4.34 7.74 15.82
C ASN A 266 -3.01 8.48 16.15
N LEU A 267 -1.87 7.81 15.95
CA LEU A 267 -0.55 8.33 16.29
C LEU A 267 -0.14 9.51 15.41
N LEU A 268 -0.64 9.56 14.18
CA LEU A 268 -0.22 10.52 13.14
C LEU A 268 -1.20 11.69 12.98
N LEU A 269 -2.47 11.47 13.28
CA LEU A 269 -3.58 12.40 13.04
C LEU A 269 -4.65 12.21 14.11
N LYS A 270 -5.44 13.25 14.36
CA LYS A 270 -6.65 13.14 15.17
C LYS A 270 -7.67 12.19 14.52
N PRO A 271 -8.51 11.49 15.34
CA PRO A 271 -9.48 10.52 14.85
C PRO A 271 -10.38 11.04 13.73
N GLU A 272 -10.91 12.27 13.88
CA GLU A 272 -11.79 12.89 12.90
C GLU A 272 -11.14 13.10 11.53
N ASN A 273 -9.82 13.36 11.50
CA ASN A 273 -9.08 13.57 10.27
C ASN A 273 -8.73 12.24 9.59
N ILE A 274 -8.25 11.25 10.35
CA ILE A 274 -7.92 9.95 9.77
C ILE A 274 -9.15 9.23 9.19
N GLN A 275 -10.34 9.44 9.79
CA GLN A 275 -11.59 8.86 9.29
C GLN A 275 -11.98 9.37 7.89
N LYS A 276 -11.47 10.53 7.45
CA LYS A 276 -11.65 11.02 6.07
C LYS A 276 -11.08 10.01 5.07
N SER A 277 -9.99 9.31 5.39
CA SER A 277 -9.38 8.30 4.50
C SER A 277 -10.25 7.07 4.29
N PHE A 278 -11.16 6.78 5.23
CA PHE A 278 -11.92 5.53 5.27
C PHE A 278 -13.41 5.70 4.94
N ARG A 279 -13.76 6.84 4.36
CA ARG A 279 -15.14 7.10 3.90
C ARG A 279 -15.30 6.72 2.44
N LYS A 280 -16.48 6.26 2.09
CA LYS A 280 -16.96 6.28 0.71
C LYS A 280 -17.38 7.71 0.38
N TYR A 281 -17.13 8.13 -0.83
CA TYR A 281 -17.49 9.46 -1.32
C TYR A 281 -18.50 9.38 -2.45
N LYS A 282 -19.09 10.52 -2.85
CA LYS A 282 -20.10 10.60 -3.91
C LYS A 282 -19.59 11.44 -5.06
N LEU A 283 -19.95 11.05 -6.26
CA LEU A 283 -19.82 11.85 -7.47
C LEU A 283 -20.83 13.01 -7.47
N ASN A 284 -20.66 13.94 -8.40
CA ASN A 284 -21.62 15.04 -8.62
C ASN A 284 -23.04 14.54 -8.91
N SER A 285 -23.17 13.35 -9.49
CA SER A 285 -24.46 12.65 -9.71
C SER A 285 -25.13 12.14 -8.44
N GLY A 286 -24.45 12.16 -7.31
CA GLY A 286 -24.89 11.53 -6.06
C GLY A 286 -24.54 10.04 -5.95
N GLN A 287 -24.01 9.42 -7.00
CA GLN A 287 -23.58 8.02 -6.97
C GLN A 287 -22.39 7.83 -6.03
N GLU A 288 -22.51 6.89 -5.10
CA GLU A 288 -21.42 6.51 -4.17
C GLU A 288 -20.41 5.60 -4.86
N PHE A 289 -19.13 5.78 -4.53
CA PHE A 289 -18.04 4.91 -4.97
C PHE A 289 -17.18 4.44 -3.78
N THR A 290 -16.43 3.34 -3.99
CA THR A 290 -15.78 2.56 -2.92
C THR A 290 -14.30 2.88 -2.75
N TYR A 291 -13.90 4.15 -2.94
CA TYR A 291 -12.53 4.59 -2.71
C TYR A 291 -12.53 5.84 -1.82
N GLY A 292 -11.76 5.76 -0.73
CA GLY A 292 -11.50 6.88 0.15
C GLY A 292 -10.22 7.62 -0.25
N TYR A 293 -9.44 8.08 0.73
CA TYR A 293 -8.14 8.71 0.47
C TYR A 293 -7.02 7.69 0.63
N GLY A 294 -6.69 6.95 -0.46
CA GLY A 294 -5.66 5.93 -0.48
C GLY A 294 -6.12 4.52 -0.09
N TRP A 295 -7.42 4.28 0.04
CA TRP A 295 -7.98 2.96 0.37
C TRP A 295 -9.23 2.64 -0.45
N HIS A 296 -9.32 1.41 -0.92
CA HIS A 296 -10.59 0.81 -1.32
C HIS A 296 -11.37 0.39 -0.07
N ILE A 297 -12.65 0.71 -0.03
CA ILE A 297 -13.57 0.36 1.05
C ILE A 297 -14.51 -0.72 0.51
N LYS A 298 -14.25 -1.96 0.89
CA LYS A 298 -14.94 -3.13 0.37
C LYS A 298 -15.44 -4.05 1.47
N GLU A 299 -15.82 -5.25 1.11
CA GLU A 299 -16.26 -6.30 2.02
C GLU A 299 -15.73 -7.67 1.58
N ILE A 300 -15.37 -8.49 2.56
CA ILE A 300 -15.04 -9.90 2.37
C ILE A 300 -15.90 -10.70 3.36
N ILE A 301 -16.71 -11.63 2.82
CA ILE A 301 -17.65 -12.46 3.61
C ILE A 301 -18.51 -11.58 4.55
N GLY A 302 -19.09 -10.49 4.00
CA GLY A 302 -19.96 -9.58 4.73
C GLY A 302 -19.25 -8.74 5.82
N GLN A 303 -17.92 -8.77 5.90
CA GLN A 303 -17.15 -7.95 6.83
C GLN A 303 -16.48 -6.79 6.09
N PRO A 304 -16.68 -5.54 6.56
CA PRO A 304 -16.04 -4.38 5.95
C PRO A 304 -14.52 -4.49 5.97
N THR A 305 -13.89 -4.09 4.86
CA THR A 305 -12.44 -4.05 4.72
C THR A 305 -11.94 -2.68 4.26
N ARG A 306 -10.70 -2.38 4.61
CA ARG A 306 -9.90 -1.30 4.05
C ARG A 306 -8.70 -1.95 3.36
N GLU A 307 -8.58 -1.75 2.05
CA GLU A 307 -7.59 -2.48 1.29
C GLU A 307 -6.89 -1.60 0.25
N HIS A 308 -5.68 -1.95 -0.09
CA HIS A 308 -5.01 -1.44 -1.28
C HIS A 308 -3.97 -2.43 -1.78
N GLY A 309 -3.93 -2.62 -3.09
CA GLY A 309 -2.87 -3.34 -3.77
C GLY A 309 -1.83 -2.42 -4.36
N GLY A 310 -0.71 -2.98 -4.74
CA GLY A 310 0.33 -2.30 -5.50
C GLY A 310 0.80 -3.15 -6.66
N SER A 311 1.11 -2.50 -7.78
CA SER A 311 1.80 -3.11 -8.90
C SER A 311 2.80 -2.10 -9.41
N ILE A 312 4.05 -2.49 -9.49
CA ILE A 312 5.15 -1.70 -10.05
C ILE A 312 6.17 -2.69 -10.59
N PHE A 313 6.92 -2.29 -11.60
CA PHE A 313 7.85 -3.13 -12.36
C PHE A 313 8.54 -4.23 -11.51
N GLY A 314 8.13 -5.48 -11.74
CA GLY A 314 8.65 -6.65 -11.05
C GLY A 314 8.18 -6.84 -9.61
N PHE A 315 7.16 -6.10 -9.14
CA PHE A 315 6.61 -6.24 -7.80
C PHE A 315 5.09 -6.15 -7.81
N LYS A 316 4.45 -6.95 -6.95
CA LYS A 316 3.02 -6.85 -6.62
C LYS A 316 2.83 -6.94 -5.12
N THR A 317 1.87 -6.22 -4.61
CA THR A 317 1.57 -6.17 -3.18
C THR A 317 0.07 -6.12 -2.93
N MET A 318 -0.39 -6.61 -1.79
CA MET A 318 -1.78 -6.48 -1.36
C MET A 318 -1.87 -6.43 0.16
N GLY A 319 -2.55 -5.42 0.69
CA GLY A 319 -2.88 -5.29 2.11
C GLY A 319 -4.40 -5.21 2.31
N ILE A 320 -4.94 -6.02 3.23
CA ILE A 320 -6.36 -6.09 3.58
C ILE A 320 -6.48 -5.98 5.09
N TYR A 321 -7.27 -5.04 5.58
CA TYR A 321 -7.51 -4.84 7.00
C TYR A 321 -9.01 -4.91 7.32
N PHE A 322 -9.36 -5.71 8.33
CA PHE A 322 -10.69 -5.81 8.90
C PHE A 322 -10.77 -4.95 10.17
N PRO A 323 -11.38 -3.76 10.12
CA PRO A 323 -11.33 -2.82 11.24
C PRO A 323 -12.09 -3.28 12.48
N LYS A 324 -13.16 -4.06 12.33
CA LYS A 324 -13.95 -4.58 13.47
C LYS A 324 -13.24 -5.69 14.23
N GLN A 325 -12.45 -6.51 13.53
CA GLN A 325 -11.78 -7.67 14.11
C GLN A 325 -10.31 -7.42 14.43
N ASP A 326 -9.76 -6.27 14.04
CA ASP A 326 -8.32 -5.96 14.08
C ASP A 326 -7.47 -7.08 13.47
N ILE A 327 -7.86 -7.52 12.26
CA ILE A 327 -7.11 -8.50 11.48
C ILE A 327 -6.49 -7.78 10.27
N TYR A 328 -5.18 -7.88 10.11
CA TYR A 328 -4.47 -7.34 8.95
C TYR A 328 -3.75 -8.47 8.21
N ILE A 329 -4.00 -8.56 6.91
CA ILE A 329 -3.35 -9.50 6.00
C ILE A 329 -2.52 -8.70 5.01
N LEU A 330 -1.27 -9.10 4.80
CA LEU A 330 -0.35 -8.45 3.88
C LEU A 330 0.41 -9.50 3.08
N GLY A 331 0.45 -9.34 1.76
CA GLY A 331 1.30 -10.08 0.83
C GLY A 331 2.17 -9.13 0.03
N LEU A 332 3.49 -9.35 0.06
CA LEU A 332 4.49 -8.60 -0.71
C LEU A 332 5.24 -9.57 -1.61
N SER A 333 5.26 -9.34 -2.93
CA SER A 333 5.92 -10.21 -3.92
C SER A 333 6.94 -9.44 -4.76
N ASN A 334 8.04 -10.10 -5.10
CA ASN A 334 9.08 -9.59 -5.99
C ASN A 334 8.97 -10.14 -7.43
N CYS A 335 7.76 -10.55 -7.85
CA CYS A 335 7.42 -10.75 -9.26
C CYS A 335 6.06 -10.15 -9.57
N ASP A 336 5.90 -9.51 -10.73
CA ASP A 336 4.59 -9.16 -11.27
C ASP A 336 3.90 -10.33 -11.99
N CYS A 337 4.56 -11.48 -12.08
CA CYS A 337 4.05 -12.75 -12.60
C CYS A 337 3.10 -13.45 -11.63
N ASN A 338 3.28 -13.26 -10.32
CA ASN A 338 2.47 -13.89 -9.28
C ASN A 338 1.26 -13.03 -8.91
N SER A 339 0.24 -13.62 -8.31
CA SER A 339 -0.97 -12.91 -7.86
C SER A 339 -1.09 -12.83 -6.34
N PRO A 340 -0.30 -11.99 -5.64
CA PRO A 340 -0.47 -11.81 -4.21
C PRO A 340 -1.87 -11.26 -3.87
N THR A 341 -2.53 -10.55 -4.77
CA THR A 341 -3.90 -10.04 -4.57
C THR A 341 -4.88 -11.19 -4.34
N LYS A 342 -4.88 -12.22 -5.23
CA LYS A 342 -5.74 -13.38 -5.07
C LYS A 342 -5.41 -14.14 -3.78
N VAL A 343 -4.15 -14.48 -3.59
CA VAL A 343 -3.66 -15.22 -2.41
C VAL A 343 -4.01 -14.48 -1.12
N THR A 344 -3.77 -13.17 -1.05
CA THR A 344 -4.08 -12.36 0.15
C THR A 344 -5.59 -12.29 0.40
N SER A 345 -6.43 -12.26 -0.64
CA SER A 345 -7.90 -12.30 -0.50
C SER A 345 -8.37 -13.66 0.01
N ASP A 346 -7.81 -14.76 -0.49
CA ASP A 346 -8.14 -16.12 -0.03
C ASP A 346 -7.71 -16.32 1.43
N ILE A 347 -6.53 -15.82 1.80
CA ILE A 347 -6.05 -15.81 3.20
C ILE A 347 -6.97 -14.95 4.08
N ALA A 348 -7.43 -13.78 3.59
CA ALA A 348 -8.34 -12.92 4.33
C ALA A 348 -9.67 -13.62 4.61
N ALA A 349 -10.21 -14.35 3.62
CA ALA A 349 -11.41 -15.16 3.78
C ALA A 349 -11.21 -16.32 4.80
N LEU A 350 -10.03 -16.94 4.83
CA LEU A 350 -9.67 -17.93 5.84
C LEU A 350 -9.53 -17.29 7.22
N ALA A 351 -8.78 -16.20 7.32
CA ALA A 351 -8.49 -15.52 8.59
C ALA A 351 -9.76 -15.02 9.27
N ILE A 352 -10.69 -14.41 8.52
CA ILE A 352 -11.95 -13.91 9.11
C ILE A 352 -12.82 -15.04 9.64
N LYS A 353 -12.87 -16.20 8.97
CA LYS A 353 -13.60 -17.39 9.43
C LYS A 353 -12.97 -18.01 10.67
N THR A 354 -11.63 -17.97 10.77
CA THR A 354 -10.89 -18.67 11.84
C THR A 354 -10.68 -17.76 13.07
N LEU A 355 -10.38 -16.48 12.87
CA LEU A 355 -9.99 -15.54 13.92
C LEU A 355 -11.07 -14.49 14.22
N GLY A 356 -12.05 -14.32 13.33
CA GLY A 356 -13.06 -13.25 13.44
C GLY A 356 -14.09 -13.47 14.52
N SER A 357 -14.33 -14.71 14.96
CA SER A 357 -15.32 -15.09 15.96
C SER A 357 -14.77 -15.16 17.39
N GLN A 358 -13.46 -14.97 17.58
CA GLN A 358 -12.83 -14.99 18.91
C GLN A 358 -12.96 -13.58 19.53
N LYS A 359 -13.99 -13.38 20.33
CA LYS A 359 -14.14 -12.30 21.31
C LYS A 359 -14.02 -12.84 22.70
#